data_b488de47c738faed5388b013943f0851
#
_entry.id   b488de47c738faed5388b013943f0851
#
_cell.length_a   1.000
_cell.length_b   1.000
_cell.length_c   1.000
_cell.angle_alpha   90.00
_cell.angle_beta   90.00
_cell.angle_gamma   90.00
#
_symmetry.space_group_name_H-M   'P 1'
#
loop_
_entity.id
_entity.type
_entity.pdbx_description
1 polymer ?
#
loop_
_entity_poly.entity_id
_entity_poly.type
_entity_poly.pdbx_seq_one_letter_code
_entity_poly.pdbx_strand_id
1 'polypeptide(L)'
;MRLHKRSLVWGLALSGLAVVLAAAWWASQASREPALWSELRVPPAFAIPRDFDLGEYRLSWGGKGLALSVAGSARPPLWESGGGFLGAGRESAGRLQLRCQEESLESFELVGRRLSLKGHLRCADGRLRAYELSFEPRQGGVEVRVGLADSELNRVALSWRRGAGERLSGIVDDEAEGRSWVLPAGVAGYWSSAGNAFLGHSTAAQSLDLREPGRVQWRAATESARAWLFAAGNREQWQLRSARLEAETRR
;
A
#
# COMPACT_ATOMS: atom_id res chain seq x y z
N MET A 1 -0.46 -15.13 -61.91
CA MET A 1 0.47 -15.10 -60.75
C MET A 1 0.20 -13.94 -59.79
N ARG A 2 -1.06 -13.69 -59.38
CA ARG A 2 -1.43 -12.55 -58.47
C ARG A 2 -2.21 -12.96 -57.20
N LEU A 3 -2.46 -14.24 -56.96
CA LEU A 3 -3.28 -14.73 -55.86
C LEU A 3 -2.50 -15.02 -54.56
N HIS A 4 -1.17 -15.23 -54.64
CA HIS A 4 -0.36 -15.58 -53.46
C HIS A 4 0.00 -14.42 -52.52
N LYS A 5 -0.06 -13.17 -52.98
CA LYS A 5 0.31 -12.01 -52.13
C LYS A 5 -0.81 -11.62 -51.13
N ARG A 6 -2.08 -11.90 -51.42
CA ARG A 6 -3.18 -11.53 -50.52
C ARG A 6 -3.26 -12.47 -49.31
N SER A 7 -2.97 -13.75 -49.45
CA SER A 7 -3.00 -14.70 -48.32
C SER A 7 -1.88 -14.46 -47.31
N LEU A 8 -0.71 -13.93 -47.75
CA LEU A 8 0.41 -13.63 -46.85
C LEU A 8 0.12 -12.39 -45.95
N VAL A 9 -0.55 -11.38 -46.52
CA VAL A 9 -0.93 -10.17 -45.78
C VAL A 9 -1.97 -10.47 -44.69
N TRP A 10 -2.94 -11.31 -45.00
CA TRP A 10 -3.95 -11.73 -44.01
C TRP A 10 -3.38 -12.61 -42.90
N GLY A 11 -2.40 -13.47 -43.22
CA GLY A 11 -1.70 -14.27 -42.20
C GLY A 11 -0.91 -13.43 -41.21
N LEU A 12 -0.25 -12.37 -41.68
CA LEU A 12 0.53 -11.44 -40.79
C LEU A 12 -0.41 -10.53 -39.95
N ALA A 13 -1.55 -10.12 -40.50
CA ALA A 13 -2.53 -9.33 -39.76
C ALA A 13 -3.19 -10.13 -38.63
N LEU A 14 -3.51 -11.40 -38.86
CA LEU A 14 -4.09 -12.28 -37.85
C LEU A 14 -3.10 -12.65 -36.75
N SER A 15 -1.82 -12.86 -37.07
CA SER A 15 -0.78 -13.12 -36.06
C SER A 15 -0.51 -11.87 -35.20
N GLY A 16 -0.51 -10.67 -35.80
CA GLY A 16 -0.38 -9.43 -35.04
C GLY A 16 -1.54 -9.19 -34.08
N LEU A 17 -2.76 -9.46 -34.50
CA LEU A 17 -3.95 -9.35 -33.64
C LEU A 17 -3.91 -10.35 -32.48
N ALA A 18 -3.49 -11.59 -32.73
CA ALA A 18 -3.38 -12.61 -31.69
C ALA A 18 -2.33 -12.23 -30.61
N VAL A 19 -1.21 -11.64 -31.01
CA VAL A 19 -0.18 -11.15 -30.05
C VAL A 19 -0.71 -9.99 -29.22
N VAL A 20 -1.43 -9.04 -29.83
CA VAL A 20 -2.02 -7.92 -29.09
C VAL A 20 -3.10 -8.39 -28.13
N LEU A 21 -3.95 -9.32 -28.54
CA LEU A 21 -4.97 -9.90 -27.68
C LEU A 21 -4.37 -10.74 -26.55
N ALA A 22 -3.30 -11.49 -26.80
CA ALA A 22 -2.58 -12.23 -25.78
C ALA A 22 -1.91 -11.27 -24.78
N ALA A 23 -1.29 -10.18 -25.24
CA ALA A 23 -0.70 -9.17 -24.38
C ALA A 23 -1.76 -8.44 -23.53
N ALA A 24 -2.89 -8.08 -24.12
CA ALA A 24 -4.03 -7.48 -23.42
C ALA A 24 -4.65 -8.43 -22.40
N TRP A 25 -4.76 -9.72 -22.75
CA TRP A 25 -5.24 -10.76 -21.85
C TRP A 25 -4.25 -10.98 -20.67
N TRP A 26 -2.94 -11.04 -20.96
CA TRP A 26 -1.89 -11.10 -19.94
C TRP A 26 -1.90 -9.87 -19.02
N ALA A 27 -2.03 -8.69 -19.57
CA ALA A 27 -2.14 -7.45 -18.81
C ALA A 27 -3.41 -7.45 -17.92
N SER A 28 -4.53 -7.97 -18.43
CA SER A 28 -5.76 -8.12 -17.65
C SER A 28 -5.66 -9.18 -16.55
N GLN A 29 -4.84 -10.22 -16.72
CA GLN A 29 -4.57 -11.22 -15.70
C GLN A 29 -3.64 -10.66 -14.59
N ALA A 30 -2.62 -9.88 -14.96
CA ALA A 30 -1.74 -9.18 -14.00
C ALA A 30 -2.54 -8.21 -13.10
N SER A 31 -3.59 -7.58 -13.64
CA SER A 31 -4.50 -6.72 -12.87
C SER A 31 -5.45 -7.48 -11.92
N ARG A 32 -5.47 -8.81 -11.97
CA ARG A 32 -6.33 -9.67 -11.13
C ARG A 32 -5.62 -10.28 -9.93
N GLU A 33 -4.44 -9.79 -9.58
CA GLU A 33 -3.83 -10.20 -8.32
C GLU A 33 -4.82 -10.00 -7.16
N PRO A 34 -5.10 -11.06 -6.40
CA PRO A 34 -6.02 -10.93 -5.28
C PRO A 34 -5.44 -9.98 -4.25
N ALA A 35 -6.29 -9.10 -3.73
CA ALA A 35 -5.91 -8.17 -2.66
C ALA A 35 -5.45 -8.95 -1.41
N LEU A 36 -4.47 -8.38 -0.71
CA LEU A 36 -3.95 -8.92 0.56
C LEU A 36 -4.65 -8.24 1.74
N TRP A 37 -6.00 -8.14 1.69
CA TRP A 37 -6.75 -7.62 2.82
C TRP A 37 -6.61 -8.54 4.02
N SER A 38 -6.39 -7.96 5.20
CA SER A 38 -6.34 -8.67 6.47
C SER A 38 -7.58 -8.37 7.31
N GLU A 39 -7.93 -9.34 8.15
CA GLU A 39 -8.89 -9.18 9.24
C GLU A 39 -8.12 -9.04 10.54
N LEU A 40 -8.33 -7.92 11.24
CA LEU A 40 -7.67 -7.66 12.51
C LEU A 40 -8.43 -8.34 13.64
N ARG A 41 -7.77 -9.28 14.30
CA ARG A 41 -8.23 -9.90 15.55
C ARG A 41 -7.61 -9.17 16.73
N VAL A 42 -8.45 -8.53 17.51
CA VAL A 42 -8.02 -7.77 18.68
C VAL A 42 -8.23 -8.58 19.94
N PRO A 43 -7.16 -8.98 20.65
CA PRO A 43 -7.30 -9.56 21.97
C PRO A 43 -7.97 -8.57 22.93
N PRO A 44 -8.76 -9.04 23.93
CA PRO A 44 -9.48 -8.14 24.85
C PRO A 44 -8.60 -7.08 25.54
N ALA A 45 -7.35 -7.42 25.86
CA ALA A 45 -6.38 -6.50 26.46
C ALA A 45 -6.03 -5.29 25.54
N PHE A 46 -6.23 -5.41 24.24
CA PHE A 46 -5.98 -4.36 23.25
C PHE A 46 -7.26 -3.70 22.72
N ALA A 47 -8.44 -4.12 23.14
CA ALA A 47 -9.71 -3.50 22.72
C ALA A 47 -9.92 -2.09 23.30
N ILE A 48 -9.10 -1.67 24.26
CA ILE A 48 -9.20 -0.37 24.93
C ILE A 48 -8.58 0.71 24.03
N PRO A 49 -9.31 1.78 23.70
CA PRO A 49 -8.76 2.91 22.95
C PRO A 49 -7.53 3.54 23.63
N ARG A 50 -6.58 3.97 22.82
CA ARG A 50 -5.33 4.62 23.27
C ARG A 50 -4.91 5.68 22.26
N ASP A 51 -4.36 6.78 22.77
CA ASP A 51 -3.74 7.82 21.97
C ASP A 51 -2.24 7.84 22.22
N PHE A 52 -1.47 8.02 21.15
CA PHE A 52 -0.02 8.15 21.19
C PHE A 52 0.36 9.51 20.61
N ASP A 53 1.07 10.31 21.44
CA ASP A 53 1.61 11.60 21.03
C ASP A 53 2.89 11.39 20.23
N LEU A 54 2.86 11.80 18.97
CA LEU A 54 4.00 11.78 18.06
C LEU A 54 4.48 13.21 17.74
N GLY A 55 4.21 14.18 18.61
CA GLY A 55 4.56 15.59 18.44
C GLY A 55 3.54 16.34 17.60
N GLU A 56 3.85 16.69 16.35
CA GLU A 56 2.89 17.35 15.45
C GLU A 56 1.77 16.41 14.99
N TYR A 57 1.85 15.12 15.33
CA TYR A 57 0.89 14.09 14.93
C TYR A 57 0.39 13.33 16.15
N ARG A 58 -0.80 12.77 16.00
CA ARG A 58 -1.40 11.85 16.97
C ARG A 58 -1.78 10.57 16.25
N LEU A 59 -1.34 9.43 16.78
CA LEU A 59 -1.85 8.13 16.36
C LEU A 59 -2.84 7.63 17.39
N SER A 60 -4.09 7.43 16.98
CA SER A 60 -5.17 6.92 17.82
C SER A 60 -5.43 5.46 17.49
N TRP A 61 -5.46 4.62 18.50
CA TRP A 61 -5.95 3.26 18.44
C TRP A 61 -7.37 3.21 18.98
N GLY A 62 -8.33 2.90 18.13
CA GLY A 62 -9.76 2.86 18.48
C GLY A 62 -10.25 1.50 18.99
N GLY A 63 -9.35 0.55 19.32
CA GLY A 63 -9.71 -0.81 19.71
C GLY A 63 -10.01 -1.76 18.54
N LYS A 64 -10.11 -1.24 17.31
CA LYS A 64 -10.37 -2.02 16.08
C LYS A 64 -9.61 -1.50 14.86
N GLY A 65 -8.84 -0.46 15.02
CA GLY A 65 -8.08 0.17 13.93
C GLY A 65 -7.31 1.37 14.41
N LEU A 66 -6.45 1.87 13.54
CA LEU A 66 -5.54 2.99 13.75
C LEU A 66 -6.01 4.20 12.95
N ALA A 67 -5.82 5.38 13.50
CA ALA A 67 -6.00 6.64 12.80
C ALA A 67 -4.83 7.58 13.08
N LEU A 68 -4.16 8.09 12.05
CA LEU A 68 -3.11 9.08 12.14
C LEU A 68 -3.66 10.45 11.77
N SER A 69 -3.54 11.42 12.66
CA SER A 69 -4.03 12.79 12.49
C SER A 69 -2.94 13.82 12.76
N VAL A 70 -3.09 15.03 12.23
CA VAL A 70 -2.32 16.19 12.69
C VAL A 70 -2.86 16.62 14.06
N ALA A 71 -1.99 16.74 15.04
CA ALA A 71 -2.39 17.09 16.41
C ALA A 71 -3.09 18.47 16.45
N GLY A 72 -4.20 18.54 17.17
CA GLY A 72 -4.99 19.79 17.29
C GLY A 72 -5.76 20.21 16.01
N SER A 73 -5.71 19.41 14.94
CA SER A 73 -6.44 19.71 13.71
C SER A 73 -7.86 19.10 13.73
N ALA A 74 -8.84 19.85 13.25
CA ALA A 74 -10.20 19.35 13.01
C ALA A 74 -10.34 18.64 11.64
N ARG A 75 -9.25 18.50 10.87
CA ARG A 75 -9.26 17.81 9.59
C ARG A 75 -9.44 16.30 9.78
N PRO A 76 -9.96 15.59 8.75
CA PRO A 76 -9.96 14.14 8.76
C PRO A 76 -8.56 13.56 8.99
N PRO A 77 -8.45 12.33 9.50
CA PRO A 77 -7.18 11.65 9.63
C PRO A 77 -6.40 11.62 8.32
N LEU A 78 -5.08 11.73 8.41
CA LEU A 78 -4.19 11.56 7.25
C LEU A 78 -4.22 10.12 6.73
N TRP A 79 -4.48 9.19 7.63
CA TRP A 79 -4.56 7.78 7.35
C TRP A 79 -5.43 7.09 8.40
N GLU A 80 -6.30 6.16 7.98
CA GLU A 80 -7.17 5.38 8.85
C GLU A 80 -7.27 3.94 8.36
N SER A 81 -6.91 2.97 9.19
CA SER A 81 -6.84 1.57 8.76
C SER A 81 -8.20 0.92 8.50
N GLY A 82 -9.22 1.33 9.17
CA GLY A 82 -10.57 0.77 8.97
C GLY A 82 -10.75 -0.70 9.34
N GLY A 83 -9.85 -1.27 10.12
CA GLY A 83 -9.78 -2.69 10.47
C GLY A 83 -8.35 -3.19 10.29
N GLY A 84 -8.16 -4.35 9.69
CA GLY A 84 -6.83 -4.87 9.37
C GLY A 84 -6.07 -3.92 8.44
N PHE A 85 -4.83 -3.65 8.78
CA PHE A 85 -3.98 -2.69 8.08
C PHE A 85 -2.76 -3.31 7.44
N LEU A 86 -2.38 -4.53 7.84
CA LEU A 86 -1.22 -5.22 7.33
C LEU A 86 -1.61 -6.57 6.73
N GLY A 87 -1.17 -6.81 5.51
CA GLY A 87 -1.24 -8.11 4.86
C GLY A 87 0.15 -8.53 4.38
N ALA A 88 0.36 -9.81 4.19
CA ALA A 88 1.61 -10.33 3.65
C ALA A 88 1.37 -11.55 2.76
N GLY A 89 2.38 -11.90 1.98
CA GLY A 89 2.30 -13.07 1.14
C GLY A 89 3.65 -13.51 0.58
N ARG A 90 3.64 -14.71 0.00
CA ARG A 90 4.76 -15.21 -0.81
C ARG A 90 4.29 -15.32 -2.25
N GLU A 91 5.03 -14.67 -3.13
CA GLU A 91 4.84 -14.75 -4.57
C GLU A 91 6.00 -15.49 -5.21
N SER A 92 5.69 -16.33 -6.17
CA SER A 92 6.65 -17.02 -7.02
C SER A 92 6.12 -17.10 -8.44
N ALA A 93 6.97 -16.82 -9.43
CA ALA A 93 6.63 -16.80 -10.84
C ALA A 93 5.36 -15.96 -11.18
N GLY A 94 5.22 -14.80 -10.54
CA GLY A 94 4.08 -13.89 -10.76
C GLY A 94 2.75 -14.38 -10.16
N ARG A 95 2.79 -15.41 -9.30
CA ARG A 95 1.59 -15.94 -8.63
C ARG A 95 1.75 -15.93 -7.12
N LEU A 96 0.71 -15.45 -6.44
CA LEU A 96 0.64 -15.48 -4.98
C LEU A 96 0.40 -16.94 -4.52
N GLN A 97 1.42 -17.52 -3.91
CA GLN A 97 1.44 -18.91 -3.42
C GLN A 97 0.92 -19.02 -1.98
N LEU A 98 1.18 -18.02 -1.17
CA LEU A 98 0.79 -17.98 0.23
C LEU A 98 0.22 -16.61 0.57
N ARG A 99 -0.85 -16.58 1.35
CA ARG A 99 -1.48 -15.36 1.88
C ARG A 99 -1.53 -15.42 3.38
N CYS A 100 -1.26 -14.27 4.01
CA CYS A 100 -1.39 -14.06 5.44
C CYS A 100 -2.40 -12.92 5.65
N GLN A 101 -3.60 -13.25 6.11
CA GLN A 101 -4.76 -12.34 6.10
C GLN A 101 -5.44 -12.20 7.46
N GLU A 102 -5.06 -12.98 8.46
CA GLU A 102 -5.53 -12.76 9.84
C GLU A 102 -4.42 -12.07 10.62
N GLU A 103 -4.66 -10.82 10.98
CA GLU A 103 -3.73 -9.99 11.72
C GLU A 103 -4.08 -10.00 13.20
N SER A 104 -3.10 -10.21 14.07
CA SER A 104 -3.24 -10.04 15.52
C SER A 104 -2.24 -9.01 16.02
N LEU A 105 -2.66 -8.20 16.98
CA LEU A 105 -1.82 -7.19 17.62
C LEU A 105 -1.45 -7.67 19.02
N GLU A 106 -0.16 -7.59 19.38
CA GLU A 106 0.36 -8.12 20.63
C GLU A 106 1.03 -7.08 21.52
N SER A 107 1.56 -6.00 20.91
CA SER A 107 2.18 -4.94 21.70
C SER A 107 2.16 -3.59 21.01
N PHE A 108 2.15 -2.54 21.87
CA PHE A 108 2.50 -1.17 21.54
C PHE A 108 3.73 -0.77 22.35
N GLU A 109 4.75 -0.26 21.71
CA GLU A 109 5.96 0.22 22.34
C GLU A 109 6.27 1.63 21.85
N LEU A 110 6.17 2.63 22.73
CA LEU A 110 6.51 4.03 22.43
C LEU A 110 7.88 4.35 23.01
N VAL A 111 8.86 4.60 22.15
CA VAL A 111 10.21 5.04 22.53
C VAL A 111 10.46 6.42 21.94
N GLY A 112 10.50 7.41 22.81
CA GLY A 112 10.54 8.81 22.37
C GLY A 112 9.27 9.16 21.57
N ARG A 113 9.43 9.44 20.27
CA ARG A 113 8.32 9.71 19.35
C ARG A 113 8.06 8.58 18.34
N ARG A 114 8.79 7.48 18.45
CA ARG A 114 8.58 6.31 17.60
C ARG A 114 7.65 5.34 18.30
N LEU A 115 6.51 5.06 17.70
CA LEU A 115 5.60 4.00 18.12
C LEU A 115 5.85 2.76 17.26
N SER A 116 6.14 1.63 17.89
CA SER A 116 6.21 0.32 17.26
C SER A 116 5.02 -0.54 17.69
N LEU A 117 4.39 -1.18 16.72
CA LEU A 117 3.34 -2.17 16.89
C LEU A 117 3.91 -3.52 16.46
N LYS A 118 3.74 -4.53 17.29
CA LYS A 118 4.15 -5.90 16.97
C LYS A 118 2.97 -6.85 17.06
N GLY A 119 2.98 -7.87 16.25
CA GLY A 119 1.95 -8.88 16.22
C GLY A 119 2.28 -10.01 15.26
N HIS A 120 1.27 -10.80 14.94
CA HIS A 120 1.42 -11.91 14.02
C HIS A 120 0.38 -11.85 12.90
N LEU A 121 0.77 -12.36 11.75
CA LEU A 121 -0.10 -12.68 10.63
C LEU A 121 -0.28 -14.21 10.58
N ARG A 122 -1.52 -14.68 10.61
CA ARG A 122 -1.83 -16.07 10.31
C ARG A 122 -1.94 -16.24 8.80
N CYS A 123 -1.16 -17.18 8.29
CA CYS A 123 -1.12 -17.48 6.87
C CYS A 123 -2.01 -18.69 6.53
N ALA A 124 -2.29 -18.89 5.25
CA ALA A 124 -3.13 -19.98 4.76
C ALA A 124 -2.56 -21.40 5.06
N ASP A 125 -1.26 -21.49 5.33
CA ASP A 125 -0.59 -22.70 5.80
C ASP A 125 -0.76 -22.96 7.34
N GLY A 126 -1.53 -22.11 8.01
CA GLY A 126 -1.80 -22.17 9.45
C GLY A 126 -0.70 -21.61 10.34
N ARG A 127 0.46 -21.24 9.79
CA ARG A 127 1.59 -20.69 10.56
C ARG A 127 1.36 -19.23 10.92
N LEU A 128 1.86 -18.84 12.09
CA LEU A 128 1.93 -17.46 12.55
C LEU A 128 3.30 -16.88 12.16
N ARG A 129 3.29 -15.69 11.59
CA ARG A 129 4.49 -14.97 11.16
C ARG A 129 4.49 -13.58 11.77
N ALA A 130 5.56 -13.29 12.53
CA ALA A 130 5.68 -12.03 13.24
C ALA A 130 5.88 -10.86 12.27
N TYR A 131 5.30 -9.71 12.64
CA TYR A 131 5.53 -8.43 11.97
C TYR A 131 5.86 -7.33 12.97
N GLU A 132 6.51 -6.30 12.47
CA GLU A 132 6.64 -5.00 13.13
C GLU A 132 6.19 -3.90 12.19
N LEU A 133 5.32 -3.01 12.70
CA LEU A 133 4.90 -1.78 12.04
C LEU A 133 5.29 -0.62 12.94
N SER A 134 6.06 0.34 12.43
CA SER A 134 6.44 1.51 13.22
C SER A 134 6.04 2.82 12.56
N PHE A 135 5.70 3.80 13.40
CA PHE A 135 5.38 5.18 13.03
C PHE A 135 6.38 6.10 13.70
N GLU A 136 7.09 6.89 12.92
CA GLU A 136 8.09 7.83 13.42
C GLU A 136 7.92 9.20 12.76
N PRO A 137 7.67 10.28 13.51
CA PRO A 137 7.64 11.63 12.96
C PRO A 137 8.98 11.99 12.34
N ARG A 138 8.92 12.51 11.13
CA ARG A 138 10.05 13.06 10.39
C ARG A 138 9.69 14.44 9.89
N GLN A 139 10.66 15.19 9.35
CA GLN A 139 10.40 16.52 8.83
C GLN A 139 9.25 16.51 7.82
N GLY A 140 8.12 17.06 8.26
CA GLY A 140 6.93 17.28 7.43
C GLY A 140 6.04 16.07 7.20
N GLY A 141 6.16 14.98 7.97
CA GLY A 141 5.30 13.81 7.88
C GLY A 141 5.58 12.75 8.93
N VAL A 142 4.99 11.59 8.76
CA VAL A 142 5.24 10.41 9.59
C VAL A 142 5.76 9.30 8.69
N GLU A 143 6.96 8.83 8.97
CA GLU A 143 7.52 7.64 8.34
C GLU A 143 6.85 6.41 8.93
N VAL A 144 6.36 5.55 8.06
CA VAL A 144 5.80 4.24 8.40
C VAL A 144 6.76 3.17 7.88
N ARG A 145 7.20 2.29 8.75
CA ARG A 145 8.04 1.14 8.36
C ARG A 145 7.32 -0.14 8.67
N VAL A 146 7.37 -1.06 7.73
CA VAL A 146 6.85 -2.42 7.87
C VAL A 146 8.01 -3.38 7.74
N GLY A 147 8.10 -4.34 8.64
CA GLY A 147 9.02 -5.47 8.59
C GLY A 147 8.32 -6.77 8.89
N LEU A 148 8.62 -7.80 8.10
CA LEU A 148 8.21 -9.17 8.34
C LEU A 148 9.42 -9.95 8.86
N ALA A 149 9.25 -10.72 9.92
CA ALA A 149 10.35 -11.52 10.48
C ALA A 149 10.67 -12.77 9.66
N ASP A 150 9.77 -13.17 8.76
CA ASP A 150 9.89 -14.38 7.95
C ASP A 150 10.36 -14.01 6.54
N SER A 151 11.58 -14.38 6.19
CA SER A 151 12.18 -14.17 4.86
C SER A 151 11.53 -14.98 3.73
N GLU A 152 10.68 -15.96 4.04
CA GLU A 152 9.88 -16.65 3.02
C GLU A 152 8.78 -15.74 2.44
N LEU A 153 8.35 -14.71 3.19
CA LEU A 153 7.39 -13.73 2.72
C LEU A 153 8.12 -12.63 1.95
N ASN A 154 7.74 -12.44 0.72
CA ASN A 154 8.32 -11.43 -0.18
C ASN A 154 7.31 -10.42 -0.70
N ARG A 155 6.16 -10.32 -0.07
CA ARG A 155 5.11 -9.32 -0.32
C ARG A 155 4.60 -8.78 1.00
N VAL A 156 4.61 -7.46 1.11
CA VAL A 156 3.98 -6.74 2.22
C VAL A 156 2.91 -5.81 1.65
N ALA A 157 1.82 -5.64 2.37
CA ALA A 157 0.73 -4.74 2.00
C ALA A 157 0.28 -3.92 3.20
N LEU A 158 0.12 -2.61 2.99
CA LEU A 158 -0.58 -1.70 3.90
C LEU A 158 -1.94 -1.33 3.30
N SER A 159 -2.96 -1.29 4.15
CA SER A 159 -4.33 -1.01 3.74
C SER A 159 -4.94 0.08 4.60
N TRP A 160 -5.76 0.95 3.98
CA TRP A 160 -6.46 2.02 4.70
C TRP A 160 -7.76 2.41 4.01
N ARG A 161 -8.55 3.19 4.71
CA ARG A 161 -9.80 3.75 4.20
C ARG A 161 -9.54 4.90 3.23
N ARG A 162 -10.37 4.98 2.23
CA ARG A 162 -10.51 6.13 1.33
C ARG A 162 -11.84 6.82 1.62
N GLY A 163 -11.83 8.12 1.76
CA GLY A 163 -13.04 8.90 1.94
C GLY A 163 -13.98 8.82 0.74
N ALA A 164 -15.29 8.90 0.98
CA ALA A 164 -16.26 8.95 -0.10
C ALA A 164 -16.03 10.21 -0.96
N GLY A 165 -15.90 10.04 -2.28
CA GLY A 165 -15.61 11.13 -3.21
C GLY A 165 -14.18 11.68 -3.15
N GLU A 166 -13.29 11.08 -2.38
CA GLU A 166 -11.87 11.45 -2.33
C GLU A 166 -11.19 11.10 -3.67
N ARG A 167 -10.60 12.10 -4.29
CA ARG A 167 -9.83 11.94 -5.53
C ARG A 167 -8.35 11.87 -5.23
N LEU A 168 -7.67 10.92 -5.87
CA LEU A 168 -6.23 10.70 -5.74
C LEU A 168 -5.54 11.20 -7.00
N SER A 169 -4.47 11.97 -6.85
CA SER A 169 -3.71 12.56 -7.94
C SER A 169 -2.21 12.40 -7.71
N GLY A 170 -1.41 12.53 -8.75
CA GLY A 170 0.05 12.41 -8.69
C GLY A 170 0.55 11.36 -9.67
N ILE A 171 1.11 10.24 -9.19
CA ILE A 171 1.49 9.09 -10.04
C ILE A 171 0.25 8.30 -10.47
N VAL A 172 -0.83 8.45 -9.72
CA VAL A 172 -2.15 7.86 -10.00
C VAL A 172 -3.08 8.99 -10.44
N ASP A 173 -3.58 8.91 -11.67
CA ASP A 173 -4.55 9.90 -12.19
C ASP A 173 -5.95 9.68 -11.58
N ASP A 174 -6.78 10.72 -11.59
CA ASP A 174 -8.13 10.75 -10.99
C ASP A 174 -9.08 9.63 -11.49
N GLU A 175 -8.77 9.00 -12.62
CA GLU A 175 -9.52 7.87 -13.18
C GLU A 175 -9.13 6.50 -12.57
N ALA A 176 -8.40 6.52 -11.49
CA ALA A 176 -7.83 5.31 -10.87
C ALA A 176 -8.85 4.41 -10.16
N GLU A 177 -10.09 4.87 -9.96
CA GLU A 177 -11.11 4.10 -9.26
C GLU A 177 -11.41 2.77 -9.96
N GLY A 178 -11.44 1.70 -9.17
CA GLY A 178 -11.66 0.34 -9.68
C GLY A 178 -10.45 -0.31 -10.35
N ARG A 179 -9.25 0.29 -10.27
CA ARG A 179 -8.02 -0.21 -10.91
C ARG A 179 -6.92 -0.53 -9.89
N SER A 180 -5.96 -1.31 -10.35
CA SER A 180 -4.69 -1.53 -9.68
C SER A 180 -3.56 -0.98 -10.56
N TRP A 181 -2.62 -0.28 -9.95
CA TRP A 181 -1.50 0.37 -10.61
C TRP A 181 -0.21 -0.28 -10.19
N VAL A 182 0.60 -0.70 -11.16
CA VAL A 182 1.97 -1.13 -10.91
C VAL A 182 2.84 0.13 -10.92
N LEU A 183 3.58 0.31 -9.84
CA LEU A 183 4.48 1.44 -9.65
C LEU A 183 5.92 0.94 -9.74
N PRO A 184 6.86 1.75 -10.26
CA PRO A 184 8.27 1.37 -10.31
C PRO A 184 8.85 1.21 -8.90
N ALA A 185 10.01 0.57 -8.82
CA ALA A 185 10.85 0.64 -7.63
C ALA A 185 11.27 2.11 -7.36
N GLY A 186 11.52 2.43 -6.10
CA GLY A 186 11.83 3.80 -5.66
C GLY A 186 10.66 4.44 -4.91
N VAL A 187 10.51 5.74 -5.02
CA VAL A 187 9.46 6.52 -4.37
C VAL A 187 8.27 6.69 -5.30
N ALA A 188 7.10 6.30 -4.86
CA ALA A 188 5.86 6.39 -5.62
C ALA A 188 4.66 6.60 -4.71
N GLY A 189 3.66 7.37 -5.15
CA GLY A 189 2.49 7.63 -4.32
C GLY A 189 1.53 8.65 -4.92
N TYR A 190 0.74 9.28 -4.06
CA TYR A 190 -0.30 10.21 -4.45
C TYR A 190 -0.51 11.32 -3.41
N TRP A 191 -1.19 12.37 -3.80
CA TRP A 191 -1.88 13.29 -2.92
C TRP A 191 -3.39 13.23 -3.17
N SER A 192 -4.18 13.57 -2.18
CA SER A 192 -5.63 13.45 -2.26
C SER A 192 -6.35 14.78 -2.10
N SER A 193 -7.58 14.85 -2.64
CA SER A 193 -8.47 16.01 -2.45
C SER A 193 -8.88 16.23 -0.99
N ALA A 194 -8.70 15.24 -0.11
CA ALA A 194 -8.88 15.37 1.33
C ALA A 194 -7.73 16.10 2.03
N GLY A 195 -6.65 16.44 1.31
CA GLY A 195 -5.50 17.15 1.85
C GLY A 195 -4.49 16.26 2.56
N ASN A 196 -4.49 14.97 2.29
CA ASN A 196 -3.49 14.00 2.72
C ASN A 196 -2.63 13.52 1.55
N ALA A 197 -1.50 12.93 1.85
CA ALA A 197 -0.61 12.35 0.87
C ALA A 197 0.08 11.11 1.39
N PHE A 198 0.37 10.21 0.48
CA PHE A 198 1.08 8.97 0.68
C PHE A 198 2.24 8.85 -0.30
N LEU A 199 3.40 8.44 0.20
CA LEU A 199 4.56 8.07 -0.61
C LEU A 199 5.11 6.74 -0.11
N GLY A 200 4.98 5.70 -0.93
CA GLY A 200 5.64 4.43 -0.69
C GLY A 200 7.08 4.46 -1.21
N HIS A 201 7.98 3.81 -0.52
CA HIS A 201 9.34 3.55 -0.98
C HIS A 201 9.67 2.08 -0.83
N SER A 202 10.05 1.46 -1.94
CA SER A 202 10.51 0.08 -1.99
C SER A 202 11.65 -0.08 -3.00
N THR A 203 12.60 -0.92 -2.71
CA THR A 203 13.67 -1.30 -3.64
C THR A 203 13.18 -2.23 -4.74
N ALA A 204 11.99 -2.77 -4.60
CA ALA A 204 11.33 -3.65 -5.55
C ALA A 204 10.05 -3.03 -6.10
N ALA A 205 9.40 -3.71 -7.05
CA ALA A 205 8.14 -3.29 -7.64
C ALA A 205 7.07 -3.06 -6.57
N GLN A 206 6.25 -2.05 -6.78
CA GLN A 206 5.16 -1.64 -5.91
C GLN A 206 3.85 -1.67 -6.68
N SER A 207 2.74 -1.69 -5.99
CA SER A 207 1.43 -1.45 -6.60
C SER A 207 0.50 -0.71 -5.64
N LEU A 208 -0.42 0.05 -6.22
CA LEU A 208 -1.52 0.69 -5.51
C LEU A 208 -2.83 0.10 -6.03
N ASP A 209 -3.63 -0.48 -5.16
CA ASP A 209 -4.87 -1.15 -5.50
C ASP A 209 -6.06 -0.34 -4.99
N LEU A 210 -6.93 0.10 -5.91
CA LEU A 210 -8.13 0.90 -5.67
C LEU A 210 -9.39 0.18 -6.18
N ARG A 211 -9.33 -1.13 -6.41
CA ARG A 211 -10.46 -1.91 -6.92
C ARG A 211 -11.59 -2.06 -5.91
N GLU A 212 -11.28 -2.01 -4.63
CA GLU A 212 -12.29 -2.07 -3.58
C GLU A 212 -12.75 -0.64 -3.22
N PRO A 213 -14.05 -0.32 -3.40
CA PRO A 213 -14.58 1.00 -3.06
C PRO A 213 -14.30 1.37 -1.60
N GLY A 214 -13.89 2.60 -1.37
CA GLY A 214 -13.61 3.11 -0.02
C GLY A 214 -12.33 2.56 0.63
N ARG A 215 -11.47 1.86 -0.13
CA ARG A 215 -10.20 1.32 0.36
C ARG A 215 -9.05 1.58 -0.60
N VAL A 216 -7.88 1.72 -0.01
CA VAL A 216 -6.60 1.76 -0.71
C VAL A 216 -5.73 0.65 -0.15
N GLN A 217 -5.02 -0.08 -1.01
CA GLN A 217 -3.97 -0.99 -0.60
C GLN A 217 -2.69 -0.70 -1.37
N TRP A 218 -1.65 -0.36 -0.64
CA TRP A 218 -0.30 -0.32 -1.19
C TRP A 218 0.40 -1.64 -0.92
N ARG A 219 1.09 -2.16 -1.93
CA ARG A 219 1.86 -3.40 -1.87
C ARG A 219 3.29 -3.15 -2.34
N ALA A 220 4.23 -3.81 -1.69
CA ALA A 220 5.63 -3.83 -2.09
C ALA A 220 6.13 -5.26 -2.22
N ALA A 221 6.94 -5.51 -3.24
CA ALA A 221 7.52 -6.82 -3.54
C ALA A 221 8.76 -7.10 -2.68
N THR A 222 8.61 -7.05 -1.36
CA THR A 222 9.69 -7.18 -0.38
C THR A 222 9.13 -7.62 0.98
N GLU A 223 9.99 -8.13 1.85
CA GLU A 223 9.68 -8.38 3.27
C GLU A 223 9.67 -7.13 4.14
N SER A 224 10.27 -6.03 3.66
CA SER A 224 10.31 -4.76 4.39
C SER A 224 10.08 -3.59 3.45
N ALA A 225 9.32 -2.60 3.91
CA ALA A 225 9.00 -1.41 3.12
C ALA A 225 8.85 -0.18 4.00
N ARG A 226 8.98 0.99 3.38
CA ARG A 226 8.78 2.29 4.03
C ARG A 226 7.72 3.08 3.28
N ALA A 227 7.01 3.90 4.03
CA ALA A 227 6.08 4.86 3.46
C ALA A 227 6.12 6.15 4.28
N TRP A 228 5.62 7.24 3.71
CA TRP A 228 5.43 8.51 4.39
C TRP A 228 3.99 8.97 4.23
N LEU A 229 3.43 9.41 5.34
CA LEU A 229 2.11 9.99 5.45
C LEU A 229 2.24 11.44 5.86
N PHE A 230 1.64 12.36 5.12
CA PHE A 230 1.75 13.79 5.42
C PHE A 230 0.55 14.58 4.89
N ALA A 231 0.35 15.78 5.43
CA ALA A 231 -0.63 16.72 4.90
C ALA A 231 -0.10 17.39 3.63
N ALA A 232 -0.87 17.36 2.54
CA ALA A 232 -0.57 18.08 1.31
C ALA A 232 -1.87 18.65 0.73
N GLY A 233 -2.03 19.95 0.83
CA GLY A 233 -3.23 20.64 0.36
C GLY A 233 -3.27 20.86 -1.15
N ASN A 234 -2.14 20.71 -1.85
CA ASN A 234 -2.04 20.87 -3.30
C ASN A 234 -0.83 20.14 -3.89
N ARG A 235 -0.77 20.12 -5.23
CA ARG A 235 0.28 19.45 -6.01
C ARG A 235 1.69 19.96 -5.68
N GLU A 236 1.85 21.26 -5.53
CA GLU A 236 3.16 21.87 -5.27
C GLU A 236 3.75 21.40 -3.92
N GLN A 237 2.95 21.43 -2.87
CA GLN A 237 3.36 20.92 -1.56
C GLN A 237 3.72 19.44 -1.62
N TRP A 238 2.97 18.65 -2.36
CA TRP A 238 3.28 17.23 -2.55
C TRP A 238 4.61 17.04 -3.28
N GLN A 239 4.85 17.77 -4.38
CA GLN A 239 6.09 17.69 -5.16
C GLN A 239 7.32 18.09 -4.34
N LEU A 240 7.24 19.19 -3.59
CA LEU A 240 8.34 19.66 -2.75
C LEU A 240 8.71 18.64 -1.66
N ARG A 241 7.71 18.02 -1.04
CA ARG A 241 7.95 17.00 0.01
C ARG A 241 8.45 15.70 -0.58
N SER A 242 7.92 15.26 -1.71
CA SER A 242 8.38 14.07 -2.44
C SER A 242 9.85 14.19 -2.80
N ALA A 243 10.27 15.31 -3.38
CA ALA A 243 11.66 15.57 -3.74
C ALA A 243 12.60 15.55 -2.53
N ARG A 244 12.17 16.06 -1.37
CA ARG A 244 12.96 15.98 -0.13
C ARG A 244 13.13 14.54 0.35
N LEU A 245 12.05 13.80 0.41
CA LEU A 245 12.07 12.41 0.85
C LEU A 245 12.91 11.54 -0.07
N GLU A 246 12.86 11.76 -1.38
CA GLU A 246 13.75 11.12 -2.33
C GLU A 246 15.22 11.45 -2.08
N ALA A 247 15.55 12.69 -1.77
CA ALA A 247 16.92 13.09 -1.46
C ALA A 247 17.44 12.49 -0.14
N GLU A 248 16.57 12.31 0.85
CA GLU A 248 16.92 11.66 2.13
C GLU A 248 17.13 10.14 1.98
N THR A 249 16.39 9.49 1.09
CA THR A 249 16.50 8.04 0.86
C THR A 249 17.71 7.64 0.04
N ARG A 250 18.34 8.59 -0.67
CA ARG A 250 19.58 8.36 -1.45
C ARG A 250 20.87 8.50 -0.62
N ARG A 251 20.76 8.97 0.61
CA ARG A 251 21.89 9.11 1.57
C ARG A 251 21.99 7.91 2.48
#